data_14d79d3c8f87fff2d5a2fffd2958d21b
#
_entry.id   14d79d3c8f87fff2d5a2fffd2958d21b
#
_cell.length_a   1.000
_cell.length_b   1.000
_cell.length_c   1.000
_cell.angle_alpha   90.00
_cell.angle_beta   90.00
_cell.angle_gamma   90.00
#
_symmetry.space_group_name_H-M   'P 1'
#
loop_
_entity.id
_entity.type
_entity.pdbx_description
1 polymer ?
#
loop_
_entity_poly.entity_id
_entity_poly.type
_entity_poly.pdbx_seq_one_letter_code
_entity_poly.pdbx_strand_id
1 'polypeptide(L)'
;MCEYYEMNAKRYAEATFSADMTEQYKRFLPLLGERARILDVGSGSGRDACYFQNHGYRVTALEPSKNLCREIRKVFSGEIVCSDIQSYLPDQRFDGIWACASLLHLQEKEIYRFFEKMDLYLNDNGIVYLSGKNGFPTGETTDGRYFLEFTELLVEKILAANDRMKLEELWYSEDVSGRKCFRWMNVILKMG
;
A
#
# COMPACT_ATOMS: atom_id res chain seq x y z
N MET A 1 -12.47 -9.34 2.72
CA MET A 1 -12.67 -8.17 1.80
C MET A 1 -13.68 -7.24 2.42
N CYS A 2 -13.43 -5.94 2.45
CA CYS A 2 -14.40 -4.97 2.99
C CYS A 2 -15.49 -4.71 1.93
N GLU A 3 -16.75 -5.03 2.26
CA GLU A 3 -17.92 -4.83 1.40
C GLU A 3 -18.10 -3.37 0.97
N TYR A 4 -17.65 -2.43 1.81
CA TYR A 4 -17.68 -1.00 1.50
C TYR A 4 -17.03 -0.66 0.17
N TYR A 5 -15.82 -1.19 -0.11
CA TYR A 5 -15.09 -0.90 -1.35
C TYR A 5 -15.76 -1.54 -2.57
N GLU A 6 -16.34 -2.72 -2.40
CA GLU A 6 -17.09 -3.38 -3.48
C GLU A 6 -18.34 -2.58 -3.85
N MET A 7 -19.09 -2.09 -2.86
CA MET A 7 -20.33 -1.32 -3.10
C MET A 7 -20.10 0.12 -3.56
N ASN A 8 -18.99 0.74 -3.16
CA ASN A 8 -18.70 2.15 -3.42
C ASN A 8 -17.59 2.39 -4.44
N ALA A 9 -17.17 1.38 -5.20
CA ALA A 9 -15.96 1.38 -6.03
C ALA A 9 -15.84 2.62 -6.93
N LYS A 10 -16.87 2.93 -7.71
CA LYS A 10 -16.83 4.08 -8.62
C LYS A 10 -16.65 5.41 -7.87
N ARG A 11 -17.47 5.65 -6.83
CA ARG A 11 -17.40 6.90 -6.03
C ARG A 11 -16.04 7.02 -5.32
N TYR A 12 -15.53 5.89 -4.81
CA TYR A 12 -14.22 5.85 -4.16
C TYR A 12 -13.10 6.17 -5.16
N ALA A 13 -13.12 5.54 -6.33
CA ALA A 13 -12.13 5.77 -7.37
C ALA A 13 -12.13 7.26 -7.82
N GLU A 14 -13.29 7.82 -8.13
CA GLU A 14 -13.41 9.24 -8.50
C GLU A 14 -12.91 10.19 -7.41
N ALA A 15 -13.19 9.90 -6.14
CA ALA A 15 -12.80 10.74 -5.01
C ALA A 15 -11.31 10.69 -4.66
N THR A 16 -10.59 9.60 -5.04
CA THR A 16 -9.20 9.39 -4.60
C THR A 16 -8.18 9.46 -5.74
N PHE A 17 -8.62 9.37 -7.00
CA PHE A 17 -7.72 9.32 -8.15
C PHE A 17 -6.85 10.57 -8.31
N SER A 18 -7.37 11.76 -7.97
CA SER A 18 -6.66 13.03 -8.10
C SER A 18 -5.91 13.46 -6.83
N ALA A 19 -5.85 12.61 -5.80
CA ALA A 19 -5.14 12.95 -4.56
C ALA A 19 -3.63 13.10 -4.82
N ASP A 20 -3.04 14.19 -4.35
CA ASP A 20 -1.62 14.48 -4.53
C ASP A 20 -0.75 13.63 -3.60
N MET A 21 0.10 12.78 -4.18
CA MET A 21 1.05 11.92 -3.49
C MET A 21 2.51 12.27 -3.84
N THR A 22 2.73 13.45 -4.39
CA THR A 22 4.04 13.87 -4.92
C THR A 22 5.16 13.75 -3.88
N GLU A 23 4.90 14.11 -2.62
CA GLU A 23 5.90 14.03 -1.56
C GLU A 23 6.30 12.59 -1.21
N GLN A 24 5.33 11.67 -1.25
CA GLN A 24 5.59 10.24 -1.00
C GLN A 24 6.36 9.62 -2.18
N TYR A 25 5.99 9.96 -3.41
CA TYR A 25 6.68 9.48 -4.60
C TYR A 25 8.14 9.96 -4.65
N LYS A 26 8.41 11.22 -4.29
CA LYS A 26 9.77 11.79 -4.24
C LYS A 26 10.69 11.07 -3.25
N ARG A 27 10.14 10.43 -2.23
CA ARG A 27 10.92 9.66 -1.24
C ARG A 27 11.11 8.20 -1.64
N PHE A 28 10.09 7.60 -2.24
CA PHE A 28 10.11 6.18 -2.63
C PHE A 28 10.86 5.92 -3.93
N LEU A 29 10.54 6.64 -5.01
CA LEU A 29 11.04 6.31 -6.35
C LEU A 29 12.56 6.46 -6.51
N PRO A 30 13.26 7.44 -5.88
CA PRO A 30 14.71 7.51 -5.98
C PRO A 30 15.48 6.34 -5.39
N LEU A 31 14.82 5.51 -4.55
CA LEU A 31 15.40 4.33 -3.96
C LEU A 31 15.32 3.11 -4.88
N LEU A 32 14.58 3.20 -5.98
CA LEU A 32 14.39 2.14 -6.96
C LEU A 32 15.28 2.37 -8.18
N GLY A 33 15.70 1.27 -8.80
CA GLY A 33 16.39 1.30 -10.09
C GLY A 33 15.45 1.67 -11.26
N GLU A 34 16.04 2.01 -12.40
CA GLU A 34 15.28 2.25 -13.63
C GLU A 34 14.46 1.01 -14.01
N ARG A 35 13.20 1.23 -14.43
CA ARG A 35 12.26 0.16 -14.83
C ARG A 35 12.00 -0.90 -13.75
N ALA A 36 12.22 -0.55 -12.49
CA ALA A 36 11.96 -1.43 -11.36
C ALA A 36 10.53 -1.97 -11.40
N ARG A 37 10.37 -3.17 -10.84
CA ARG A 37 9.05 -3.82 -10.70
C ARG A 37 8.43 -3.40 -9.39
N ILE A 38 7.24 -2.83 -9.45
CA ILE A 38 6.50 -2.34 -8.28
C ILE A 38 5.21 -3.15 -8.12
N LEU A 39 4.97 -3.66 -6.91
CA LEU A 39 3.67 -4.18 -6.49
C LEU A 39 2.91 -3.07 -5.77
N ASP A 40 1.80 -2.63 -6.34
CA ASP A 40 0.88 -1.68 -5.70
C ASP A 40 -0.20 -2.46 -4.95
N VAL A 41 -0.09 -2.52 -3.62
CA VAL A 41 -0.93 -3.32 -2.73
C VAL A 41 -2.15 -2.53 -2.28
N GLY A 42 -3.34 -2.99 -2.67
CA GLY A 42 -4.59 -2.28 -2.45
C GLY A 42 -4.68 -1.04 -3.35
N SER A 43 -4.51 -1.24 -4.66
CA SER A 43 -4.39 -0.17 -5.66
C SER A 43 -5.58 0.79 -5.72
N GLY A 44 -6.73 0.41 -5.20
CA GLY A 44 -7.91 1.25 -5.04
C GLY A 44 -8.41 1.90 -6.35
N SER A 45 -8.12 3.17 -6.55
CA SER A 45 -8.48 3.89 -7.79
C SER A 45 -7.53 3.64 -8.96
N GLY A 46 -6.38 3.01 -8.73
CA GLY A 46 -5.31 2.87 -9.71
C GLY A 46 -4.43 4.11 -9.88
N ARG A 47 -4.59 5.13 -9.03
CA ARG A 47 -3.82 6.37 -9.04
C ARG A 47 -2.33 6.13 -9.06
N ASP A 48 -1.84 5.36 -8.07
CA ASP A 48 -0.42 5.12 -7.86
C ASP A 48 0.15 4.21 -8.94
N ALA A 49 -0.58 3.16 -9.33
CA ALA A 49 -0.22 2.28 -10.42
C ALA A 49 -0.05 3.05 -11.75
N CYS A 50 -0.99 3.94 -12.09
CA CYS A 50 -0.88 4.81 -13.27
C CYS A 50 0.31 5.75 -13.18
N TYR A 51 0.55 6.37 -12.04
CA TYR A 51 1.67 7.27 -11.85
C TYR A 51 3.00 6.56 -12.10
N PHE A 52 3.21 5.40 -11.47
CA PHE A 52 4.44 4.62 -11.64
C PHE A 52 4.63 4.13 -13.08
N GLN A 53 3.56 3.62 -13.71
CA GLN A 53 3.63 3.19 -15.11
C GLN A 53 4.03 4.33 -16.05
N ASN A 54 3.48 5.53 -15.86
CA ASN A 54 3.79 6.73 -16.65
C ASN A 54 5.23 7.22 -16.42
N HIS A 55 5.87 6.82 -15.32
CA HIS A 55 7.29 7.09 -15.02
C HIS A 55 8.22 5.94 -15.42
N GLY A 56 7.73 4.95 -16.19
CA GLY A 56 8.55 3.90 -16.79
C GLY A 56 8.76 2.66 -15.92
N TYR A 57 8.08 2.55 -14.77
CA TYR A 57 8.13 1.37 -13.92
C TYR A 57 7.22 0.26 -14.45
N ARG A 58 7.54 -1.00 -14.10
CA ARG A 58 6.67 -2.16 -14.37
C ARG A 58 5.80 -2.39 -13.15
N VAL A 59 4.50 -2.23 -13.29
CA VAL A 59 3.59 -2.22 -12.14
C VAL A 59 2.60 -3.38 -12.22
N THR A 60 2.45 -4.09 -11.11
CA THR A 60 1.35 -5.02 -10.86
C THR A 60 0.43 -4.38 -9.81
N ALA A 61 -0.81 -4.11 -10.20
CA ALA A 61 -1.85 -3.58 -9.32
C ALA A 61 -2.59 -4.74 -8.63
N LEU A 62 -2.44 -4.87 -7.31
CA LEU A 62 -3.13 -5.88 -6.50
C LEU A 62 -4.30 -5.24 -5.77
N GLU A 63 -5.52 -5.70 -6.05
CA GLU A 63 -6.75 -5.13 -5.48
C GLU A 63 -7.78 -6.22 -5.20
N PRO A 64 -8.26 -6.38 -3.94
CA PRO A 64 -9.23 -7.41 -3.61
C PRO A 64 -10.66 -7.15 -4.12
N SER A 65 -11.07 -5.90 -4.33
CA SER A 65 -12.41 -5.57 -4.82
C SER A 65 -12.52 -5.76 -6.33
N LYS A 66 -13.42 -6.64 -6.76
CA LYS A 66 -13.69 -6.86 -8.20
C LYS A 66 -14.18 -5.61 -8.90
N ASN A 67 -14.97 -4.80 -8.18
CA ASN A 67 -15.51 -3.56 -8.73
C ASN A 67 -14.41 -2.49 -8.84
N LEU A 68 -13.49 -2.37 -7.85
CA LEU A 68 -12.32 -1.50 -8.00
C LEU A 68 -11.39 -1.99 -9.12
N CYS A 69 -11.15 -3.29 -9.26
CA CYS A 69 -10.40 -3.83 -10.40
C CYS A 69 -10.99 -3.41 -11.76
N ARG A 70 -12.33 -3.28 -11.85
CA ARG A 70 -12.98 -2.76 -13.07
C ARG A 70 -12.72 -1.26 -13.28
N GLU A 71 -12.70 -0.47 -12.20
CA GLU A 71 -12.34 0.95 -12.28
C GLU A 71 -10.86 1.14 -12.68
N ILE A 72 -9.95 0.38 -12.07
CA ILE A 72 -8.51 0.40 -12.42
C ILE A 72 -8.31 0.11 -13.91
N ARG A 73 -9.01 -0.87 -14.50
CA ARG A 73 -8.90 -1.21 -15.92
C ARG A 73 -9.26 -0.08 -16.89
N LYS A 74 -9.96 0.94 -16.43
CA LYS A 74 -10.31 2.10 -17.27
C LYS A 74 -9.15 3.07 -17.45
N VAL A 75 -8.20 3.06 -16.51
CA VAL A 75 -7.13 4.07 -16.39
C VAL A 75 -5.73 3.47 -16.44
N PHE A 76 -5.57 2.21 -16.10
CA PHE A 76 -4.29 1.50 -16.01
C PHE A 76 -4.24 0.33 -16.99
N SER A 77 -3.16 0.26 -17.78
CA SER A 77 -2.97 -0.75 -18.84
C SER A 77 -2.03 -1.89 -18.45
N GLY A 78 -1.44 -1.84 -17.25
CA GLY A 78 -0.55 -2.89 -16.73
C GLY A 78 -1.30 -4.09 -16.14
N GLU A 79 -0.55 -4.92 -15.47
CA GLU A 79 -1.10 -6.12 -14.82
C GLU A 79 -2.00 -5.77 -13.63
N ILE A 80 -3.21 -6.35 -13.60
CA ILE A 80 -4.16 -6.21 -12.50
C ILE A 80 -4.49 -7.60 -11.95
N VAL A 81 -4.16 -7.81 -10.69
CA VAL A 81 -4.45 -9.04 -9.95
C VAL A 81 -5.60 -8.77 -8.97
N CYS A 82 -6.73 -9.46 -9.20
CA CYS A 82 -7.90 -9.34 -8.33
C CYS A 82 -7.80 -10.35 -7.18
N SER A 83 -7.04 -10.01 -6.15
CA SER A 83 -6.79 -10.84 -4.97
C SER A 83 -6.43 -9.99 -3.76
N ASP A 84 -6.60 -10.53 -2.56
CA ASP A 84 -6.02 -9.95 -1.34
C ASP A 84 -4.55 -10.35 -1.20
N ILE A 85 -3.80 -9.56 -0.41
CA ILE A 85 -2.37 -9.81 -0.20
C ILE A 85 -2.09 -11.11 0.56
N GLN A 86 -3.04 -11.61 1.35
CA GLN A 86 -2.87 -12.84 2.12
C GLN A 86 -2.92 -14.09 1.22
N SER A 87 -3.67 -14.02 0.14
CA SER A 87 -3.87 -15.11 -0.85
C SER A 87 -2.96 -14.98 -2.07
N TYR A 88 -2.43 -13.78 -2.33
CA TYR A 88 -1.57 -13.54 -3.48
C TYR A 88 -0.17 -14.16 -3.26
N LEU A 89 0.30 -14.91 -4.22
CA LEU A 89 1.67 -15.40 -4.30
C LEU A 89 2.24 -14.96 -5.66
N PRO A 90 3.26 -14.11 -5.69
CA PRO A 90 3.85 -13.65 -6.94
C PRO A 90 4.67 -14.77 -7.60
N ASP A 91 4.69 -14.80 -8.91
CA ASP A 91 5.57 -15.64 -9.72
C ASP A 91 6.99 -15.08 -9.85
N GLN A 92 7.15 -13.80 -9.59
CA GLN A 92 8.43 -13.07 -9.61
C GLN A 92 8.45 -12.05 -8.49
N ARG A 93 9.63 -11.81 -7.92
CA ARG A 93 9.85 -10.79 -6.89
C ARG A 93 9.80 -9.38 -7.49
N PHE A 94 9.52 -8.42 -6.64
CA PHE A 94 9.48 -7.00 -6.92
C PHE A 94 10.71 -6.29 -6.37
N ASP A 95 11.02 -5.12 -6.94
CA ASP A 95 12.05 -4.22 -6.44
C ASP A 95 11.46 -3.20 -5.46
N GLY A 96 10.16 -2.94 -5.60
CA GLY A 96 9.40 -2.08 -4.72
C GLY A 96 8.01 -2.64 -4.40
N ILE A 97 7.57 -2.45 -3.16
CA ILE A 97 6.19 -2.67 -2.72
C ILE A 97 5.64 -1.34 -2.24
N TRP A 98 4.51 -0.95 -2.79
CA TRP A 98 3.78 0.26 -2.44
C TRP A 98 2.46 -0.13 -1.77
N ALA A 99 2.31 0.18 -0.48
CA ALA A 99 1.14 -0.15 0.33
C ALA A 99 0.54 1.13 0.96
N CYS A 100 0.08 2.04 0.08
CA CYS A 100 -0.47 3.32 0.48
C CYS A 100 -1.89 3.17 1.03
N ALA A 101 -2.08 3.43 2.31
CA ALA A 101 -3.39 3.39 2.98
C ALA A 101 -4.15 2.06 2.77
N SER A 102 -3.45 0.94 2.64
CA SER A 102 -4.04 -0.37 2.34
C SER A 102 -3.91 -1.37 3.48
N LEU A 103 -2.71 -1.59 4.02
CA LEU A 103 -2.47 -2.58 5.09
C LEU A 103 -3.20 -2.22 6.41
N LEU A 104 -3.59 -0.97 6.60
CA LEU A 104 -4.36 -0.52 7.75
C LEU A 104 -5.76 -1.17 7.85
N HIS A 105 -6.22 -1.88 6.81
CA HIS A 105 -7.46 -2.65 6.82
C HIS A 105 -7.27 -4.12 7.24
N LEU A 106 -6.03 -4.52 7.52
CA LEU A 106 -5.68 -5.84 8.03
C LEU A 106 -5.59 -5.83 9.55
N GLN A 107 -5.80 -7.00 10.14
CA GLN A 107 -5.46 -7.20 11.54
C GLN A 107 -3.92 -7.23 11.70
N GLU A 108 -3.44 -6.84 12.86
CA GLU A 108 -2.00 -6.76 13.17
C GLU A 108 -1.25 -8.06 12.85
N LYS A 109 -1.83 -9.22 13.23
CA LYS A 109 -1.26 -10.55 12.93
C LYS A 109 -1.14 -10.87 11.43
N GLU A 110 -2.01 -10.28 10.59
CA GLU A 110 -2.00 -10.48 9.14
C GLU A 110 -0.88 -9.67 8.50
N ILE A 111 -0.62 -8.48 9.03
CA ILE A 111 0.52 -7.65 8.64
C ILE A 111 1.82 -8.39 8.96
N TYR A 112 1.98 -8.96 10.16
CA TYR A 112 3.20 -9.70 10.51
C TYR A 112 3.42 -10.90 9.59
N ARG A 113 2.38 -11.68 9.30
CA ARG A 113 2.47 -12.82 8.37
C ARG A 113 2.87 -12.40 6.95
N PHE A 114 2.48 -11.23 6.52
CA PHE A 114 2.93 -10.67 5.25
C PHE A 114 4.42 -10.36 5.30
N PHE A 115 4.90 -9.69 6.36
CA PHE A 115 6.31 -9.37 6.51
C PHE A 115 7.20 -10.58 6.79
N GLU A 116 6.74 -11.60 7.50
CA GLU A 116 7.44 -12.90 7.64
C GLU A 116 7.74 -13.56 6.29
N LYS A 117 6.92 -13.30 5.28
CA LYS A 117 7.05 -13.88 3.93
C LYS A 117 7.67 -12.92 2.92
N MET A 118 8.25 -11.82 3.36
CA MET A 118 8.74 -10.76 2.47
C MET A 118 9.76 -11.25 1.44
N ASP A 119 10.55 -12.27 1.77
CA ASP A 119 11.49 -12.93 0.84
C ASP A 119 10.82 -13.55 -0.40
N LEU A 120 9.51 -13.82 -0.35
CA LEU A 120 8.76 -14.31 -1.51
C LEU A 120 8.34 -13.16 -2.44
N TYR A 121 8.24 -11.95 -1.92
CA TYR A 121 7.71 -10.79 -2.63
C TYR A 121 8.80 -9.84 -3.12
N LEU A 122 9.89 -9.68 -2.34
CA LEU A 122 10.85 -8.60 -2.51
C LEU A 122 12.24 -9.15 -2.87
N ASN A 123 12.91 -8.48 -3.79
CA ASN A 123 14.32 -8.70 -4.11
C ASN A 123 15.21 -8.17 -2.98
N ASP A 124 16.46 -8.64 -2.92
CA ASP A 124 17.49 -8.05 -2.06
C ASP A 124 17.65 -6.56 -2.38
N ASN A 125 17.82 -5.74 -1.37
CA ASN A 125 17.77 -4.27 -1.45
C ASN A 125 16.44 -3.67 -1.92
N GLY A 126 15.39 -4.46 -2.04
CA GLY A 126 14.06 -3.96 -2.40
C GLY A 126 13.47 -3.07 -1.31
N ILE A 127 12.55 -2.21 -1.72
CA ILE A 127 12.00 -1.13 -0.90
C ILE A 127 10.50 -1.36 -0.66
N VAL A 128 10.06 -1.18 0.57
CA VAL A 128 8.64 -1.18 0.93
C VAL A 128 8.25 0.21 1.43
N TYR A 129 7.26 0.80 0.80
CA TYR A 129 6.53 1.93 1.36
C TYR A 129 5.20 1.44 1.93
N LEU A 130 4.89 1.89 3.13
CA LEU A 130 3.57 1.67 3.74
C LEU A 130 3.10 2.94 4.45
N SER A 131 1.79 3.15 4.47
CA SER A 131 1.19 4.24 5.23
C SER A 131 -0.10 3.83 5.92
N GLY A 132 -0.33 4.44 7.07
CA GLY A 132 -1.52 4.22 7.87
C GLY A 132 -1.86 5.41 8.75
N LYS A 133 -3.03 5.37 9.39
CA LYS A 133 -3.54 6.45 10.22
C LYS A 133 -2.96 6.37 11.63
N ASN A 134 -2.26 7.41 12.05
CA ASN A 134 -1.80 7.59 13.42
C ASN A 134 -2.74 8.53 14.17
N GLY A 135 -3.15 8.14 15.38
CA GLY A 135 -4.17 8.84 16.15
C GLY A 135 -5.61 8.51 15.73
N PHE A 136 -5.81 7.44 14.95
CA PHE A 136 -7.13 6.93 14.60
C PHE A 136 -7.33 5.55 15.27
N PRO A 137 -8.32 5.39 16.17
CA PRO A 137 -8.44 4.19 17.00
C PRO A 137 -8.68 2.93 16.16
N THR A 138 -8.03 1.83 16.58
CA THR A 138 -8.24 0.51 15.99
C THR A 138 -9.67 0.03 16.21
N GLY A 139 -10.32 -0.46 15.16
CA GLY A 139 -11.65 -1.04 15.23
C GLY A 139 -12.46 -0.88 13.94
N GLU A 140 -13.71 -1.30 14.01
CA GLU A 140 -14.66 -1.15 12.92
C GLU A 140 -15.37 0.21 12.99
N THR A 141 -15.52 0.84 11.84
CA THR A 141 -16.29 2.07 11.66
C THR A 141 -17.74 1.77 11.33
N THR A 142 -18.62 2.76 11.45
CA THR A 142 -20.06 2.63 11.18
C THR A 142 -20.40 2.23 9.74
N ASP A 143 -19.45 2.40 8.82
CA ASP A 143 -19.59 1.97 7.41
C ASP A 143 -18.98 0.59 7.14
N GLY A 144 -18.64 -0.17 8.19
CA GLY A 144 -18.17 -1.55 8.13
C GLY A 144 -16.70 -1.70 7.72
N ARG A 145 -15.92 -0.62 7.70
CA ARG A 145 -14.47 -0.71 7.49
C ARG A 145 -13.75 -0.94 8.81
N TYR A 146 -12.85 -1.91 8.83
CA TYR A 146 -11.88 -2.06 9.89
C TYR A 146 -10.66 -1.16 9.62
N PHE A 147 -10.16 -0.53 10.67
CA PHE A 147 -8.90 0.23 10.64
C PHE A 147 -8.01 -0.24 11.79
N LEU A 148 -6.74 -0.44 11.49
CA LEU A 148 -5.68 -0.61 12.47
C LEU A 148 -4.97 0.74 12.64
N GLU A 149 -4.78 1.18 13.86
CA GLU A 149 -3.96 2.36 14.14
C GLU A 149 -2.50 2.07 13.80
N PHE A 150 -1.86 2.96 13.04
CA PHE A 150 -0.44 2.87 12.74
C PHE A 150 0.37 3.62 13.79
N THR A 151 1.21 2.87 14.50
CA THR A 151 2.06 3.38 15.58
C THR A 151 3.52 2.98 15.36
N GLU A 152 4.45 3.67 16.01
CA GLU A 152 5.88 3.29 15.97
C GLU A 152 6.09 1.87 16.51
N LEU A 153 5.33 1.48 17.54
CA LEU A 153 5.35 0.11 18.08
C LEU A 153 4.94 -0.93 17.02
N LEU A 154 3.96 -0.62 16.16
CA LEU A 154 3.60 -1.50 15.05
C LEU A 154 4.76 -1.67 14.08
N VAL A 155 5.49 -0.59 13.76
CA VAL A 155 6.67 -0.63 12.89
C VAL A 155 7.79 -1.47 13.53
N GLU A 156 8.06 -1.32 14.81
CA GLU A 156 9.02 -2.15 15.55
C GLU A 156 8.69 -3.65 15.46
N LYS A 157 7.43 -4.00 15.63
CA LYS A 157 6.96 -5.39 15.52
C LYS A 157 7.03 -5.93 14.07
N ILE A 158 6.77 -5.07 13.07
CA ILE A 158 6.97 -5.42 11.66
C ILE A 158 8.44 -5.76 11.40
N LEU A 159 9.37 -4.95 11.90
CA LEU A 159 10.81 -5.20 11.76
C LEU A 159 11.23 -6.48 12.51
N ALA A 160 10.63 -6.76 13.66
CA ALA A 160 10.88 -7.99 14.40
C ALA A 160 10.34 -9.25 13.71
N ALA A 161 9.36 -9.13 12.81
CA ALA A 161 8.81 -10.26 12.05
C ALA A 161 9.73 -10.72 10.91
N ASN A 162 10.68 -9.88 10.48
CA ASN A 162 11.70 -10.26 9.49
C ASN A 162 12.97 -9.46 9.74
N ASP A 163 14.02 -10.14 10.19
CA ASP A 163 15.31 -9.56 10.61
C ASP A 163 16.12 -8.95 9.45
N ARG A 164 15.77 -9.28 8.21
CA ARG A 164 16.34 -8.67 7.02
C ARG A 164 15.74 -7.27 6.71
N MET A 165 14.57 -6.95 7.25
CA MET A 165 13.95 -5.64 7.04
C MET A 165 14.57 -4.59 7.95
N LYS A 166 14.89 -3.41 7.40
CA LYS A 166 15.44 -2.27 8.13
C LYS A 166 14.59 -1.04 7.88
N LEU A 167 14.44 -0.21 8.91
CA LEU A 167 13.82 1.10 8.79
C LEU A 167 14.76 2.04 8.03
N GLU A 168 14.31 2.57 6.89
CA GLU A 168 15.02 3.57 6.12
C GLU A 168 14.52 4.98 6.47
N GLU A 169 13.21 5.17 6.52
CA GLU A 169 12.61 6.46 6.85
C GLU A 169 11.23 6.30 7.51
N LEU A 170 10.89 7.17 8.45
CA LEU A 170 9.56 7.32 9.03
C LEU A 170 9.25 8.82 9.16
N TRP A 171 8.06 9.22 8.66
CA TRP A 171 7.60 10.62 8.80
C TRP A 171 6.09 10.70 8.90
N TYR A 172 5.60 11.85 9.31
CA TYR A 172 4.17 12.15 9.39
C TYR A 172 3.77 13.17 8.35
N SER A 173 2.58 13.00 7.78
CA SER A 173 1.98 13.97 6.86
C SER A 173 0.51 14.22 7.21
N GLU A 174 0.01 15.38 6.82
CA GLU A 174 -1.39 15.73 6.94
C GLU A 174 -2.22 15.00 5.89
N ASP A 175 -3.52 14.87 6.16
CA ASP A 175 -4.45 14.29 5.19
C ASP A 175 -4.72 15.26 4.03
N VAL A 176 -4.49 14.82 2.79
CA VAL A 176 -4.65 15.65 1.59
C VAL A 176 -6.09 16.15 1.38
N SER A 177 -7.10 15.53 2.00
CA SER A 177 -8.48 16.00 2.01
C SER A 177 -8.81 16.95 3.18
N GLY A 178 -7.80 17.30 4.00
CA GLY A 178 -7.94 18.26 5.09
C GLY A 178 -8.60 17.72 6.36
N ARG A 179 -8.76 16.41 6.51
CA ARG A 179 -9.25 15.81 7.77
C ARG A 179 -8.19 15.94 8.85
N LYS A 180 -8.56 16.43 10.04
CA LYS A 180 -7.65 16.73 11.16
C LYS A 180 -7.74 15.73 12.32
N CYS A 181 -8.52 14.66 12.17
CA CYS A 181 -8.72 13.68 13.25
C CYS A 181 -7.62 12.63 13.36
N PHE A 182 -6.65 12.63 12.45
CA PHE A 182 -5.47 11.76 12.43
C PHE A 182 -4.38 12.39 11.57
N ARG A 183 -3.17 11.86 11.65
CA ARG A 183 -2.08 12.11 10.69
C ARG A 183 -1.76 10.81 9.95
N TRP A 184 -1.20 10.90 8.76
CA TRP A 184 -0.64 9.75 8.09
C TRP A 184 0.76 9.48 8.62
N MET A 185 0.99 8.29 9.16
CA MET A 185 2.33 7.76 9.36
C MET A 185 2.77 7.11 8.07
N ASN A 186 3.91 7.52 7.57
CA ASN A 186 4.54 7.02 6.35
C ASN A 186 5.85 6.34 6.73
N VAL A 187 6.10 5.18 6.17
CA VAL A 187 7.28 4.37 6.51
C VAL A 187 7.91 3.83 5.23
N ILE A 188 9.21 3.94 5.13
CA ILE A 188 10.01 3.24 4.12
C ILE A 188 10.88 2.21 4.84
N LEU A 189 10.76 0.96 4.40
CA LEU A 189 11.59 -0.15 4.84
C LEU A 189 12.44 -0.64 3.66
N LYS A 190 13.62 -1.17 3.98
CA LYS A 190 14.53 -1.76 3.00
C LYS A 190 14.87 -3.18 3.38
N MET A 191 14.89 -4.08 2.38
CA MET A 191 15.34 -5.46 2.49
C MET A 191 16.87 -5.49 2.48
N GLY A 192 17.47 -6.17 3.48
CA GLY A 192 18.93 -6.37 3.57
C GLY A 192 19.43 -7.54 2.76
#